data_f4b43b479cbb1f76b360dbe87cb455f3
#
_entry.id   f4b43b479cbb1f76b360dbe87cb455f3
#
_cell.length_a   1.000
_cell.length_b   1.000
_cell.length_c   1.000
_cell.angle_alpha   90.00
_cell.angle_beta   90.00
_cell.angle_gamma   90.00
#
_symmetry.space_group_name_H-M   'P 1'
#
loop_
_entity.id
_entity.type
_entity.pdbx_description
1 polymer ?
#
loop_
_entity_poly.entity_id
_entity_poly.type
_entity_poly.pdbx_seq_one_letter_code
_entity_poly.pdbx_strand_id
1 'polypeptide(L)'
;MLHIVKSVDKLKLALAYSQQQDHILLVEDAVYVCLPNHELFNQISTVEHVSVLKTELDSRGLQQLASSTLNQVDFDGFVKLTVLNDKSVTW
;
A
#
# COMPACT_ATOMS: atom_id res chain seq x y z
N MET A 1 -3.29 13.50 1.77
CA MET A 1 -4.43 12.56 1.66
C MET A 1 -3.94 11.13 1.74
N LEU A 2 -4.69 10.28 2.40
CA LEU A 2 -4.37 8.85 2.46
C LEU A 2 -5.22 8.12 1.42
N HIS A 3 -4.56 7.34 0.56
CA HIS A 3 -5.22 6.48 -0.43
C HIS A 3 -5.16 5.04 0.04
N ILE A 4 -6.32 4.47 0.38
CA ILE A 4 -6.43 3.06 0.79
C ILE A 4 -6.81 2.27 -0.46
N VAL A 5 -5.92 1.39 -0.91
CA VAL A 5 -6.09 0.66 -2.17
C VAL A 5 -6.33 -0.80 -1.88
N LYS A 6 -7.51 -1.31 -2.28
CA LYS A 6 -7.95 -2.67 -1.99
C LYS A 6 -7.73 -3.66 -3.11
N SER A 7 -7.49 -3.20 -4.33
CA SER A 7 -7.30 -4.09 -5.47
C SER A 7 -6.18 -3.62 -6.37
N VAL A 8 -5.61 -4.56 -7.10
CA VAL A 8 -4.56 -4.27 -8.07
C VAL A 8 -5.08 -3.36 -9.19
N ASP A 9 -6.31 -3.60 -9.62
CA ASP A 9 -6.92 -2.81 -10.70
C ASP A 9 -7.02 -1.33 -10.36
N LYS A 10 -7.31 -1.03 -9.09
CA LYS A 10 -7.48 0.36 -8.67
C LYS A 10 -6.16 1.05 -8.35
N LEU A 11 -5.09 0.28 -8.20
CA LEU A 11 -3.80 0.87 -7.85
C LEU A 11 -3.32 1.86 -8.90
N LYS A 12 -3.47 1.54 -10.17
CA LYS A 12 -3.03 2.46 -11.23
C LYS A 12 -3.78 3.77 -11.17
N LEU A 13 -5.08 3.72 -10.90
CA LEU A 13 -5.88 4.94 -10.76
C LEU A 13 -5.44 5.75 -9.54
N ALA A 14 -5.23 5.06 -8.42
CA ALA A 14 -4.78 5.73 -7.20
C ALA A 14 -3.42 6.41 -7.41
N LEU A 15 -2.49 5.73 -8.07
CA LEU A 15 -1.17 6.31 -8.36
C LEU A 15 -1.27 7.53 -9.27
N ALA A 16 -2.14 7.47 -10.26
CA ALA A 16 -2.33 8.60 -11.18
C ALA A 16 -2.99 9.79 -10.49
N TYR A 17 -3.86 9.53 -9.54
CA TYR A 17 -4.60 10.58 -8.82
C TYR A 17 -3.80 11.17 -7.66
N SER A 18 -2.94 10.37 -7.02
CA SER A 18 -2.22 10.81 -5.83
C SER A 18 -1.20 11.90 -6.14
N GLN A 19 -0.99 12.77 -5.17
CA GLN A 19 0.04 13.79 -5.23
C GLN A 19 1.27 13.31 -4.48
N GLN A 20 2.40 13.99 -4.66
CA GLN A 20 3.67 13.54 -4.14
C GLN A 20 3.67 13.35 -2.62
N GLN A 21 2.99 14.19 -1.89
CA GLN A 21 2.93 14.13 -0.44
C GLN A 21 1.86 13.17 0.09
N ASP A 22 1.02 12.63 -0.78
CA ASP A 22 -0.03 11.70 -0.37
C ASP A 22 0.58 10.36 0.05
N HIS A 23 -0.11 9.67 0.95
CA HIS A 23 0.28 8.35 1.40
C HIS A 23 -0.62 7.29 0.76
N ILE A 24 -0.01 6.17 0.37
CA ILE A 24 -0.74 5.03 -0.22
C ILE A 24 -0.61 3.86 0.74
N LEU A 25 -1.73 3.26 1.10
CA LEU A 25 -1.76 2.06 1.93
C LEU A 25 -2.38 0.93 1.12
N LEU A 26 -1.62 -0.15 0.95
CA LEU A 26 -2.06 -1.33 0.22
C LEU A 26 -2.69 -2.31 1.20
N VAL A 27 -3.94 -2.69 0.92
CA VAL A 27 -4.69 -3.65 1.74
C VAL A 27 -5.35 -4.67 0.82
N GLU A 28 -5.89 -5.73 1.40
CA GLU A 28 -6.58 -6.79 0.67
C GLU A 28 -5.72 -7.26 -0.52
N ASP A 29 -6.30 -7.45 -1.69
CA ASP A 29 -5.58 -8.00 -2.83
C ASP A 29 -4.50 -7.08 -3.39
N ALA A 30 -4.54 -5.79 -3.08
CA ALA A 30 -3.48 -4.88 -3.53
C ALA A 30 -2.10 -5.25 -2.95
N VAL A 31 -2.06 -6.02 -1.86
CA VAL A 31 -0.78 -6.39 -1.25
C VAL A 31 0.07 -7.30 -2.15
N TYR A 32 -0.53 -7.94 -3.16
CA TYR A 32 0.23 -8.77 -4.09
C TYR A 32 1.27 -7.98 -4.89
N VAL A 33 1.08 -6.66 -5.07
CA VAL A 33 2.07 -5.85 -5.78
C VAL A 33 3.37 -5.68 -5.00
N CYS A 34 3.38 -6.06 -3.72
CA CYS A 34 4.61 -6.02 -2.90
C CYS A 34 5.59 -7.14 -3.26
N LEU A 35 5.18 -8.10 -4.09
CA LEU A 35 6.06 -9.16 -4.54
C LEU A 35 6.99 -8.62 -5.63
N PRO A 36 8.33 -8.82 -5.52
CA PRO A 36 9.26 -8.24 -6.48
C PRO A 36 9.03 -8.67 -7.94
N ASN A 37 8.39 -9.82 -8.15
CA ASN A 37 8.10 -10.32 -9.48
C ASN A 37 6.79 -9.79 -10.07
N HIS A 38 6.02 -9.04 -9.28
CA HIS A 38 4.76 -8.49 -9.78
C HIS A 38 5.03 -7.38 -10.80
N GLU A 39 4.22 -7.33 -11.85
CA GLU A 39 4.44 -6.37 -12.94
C GLU A 39 4.33 -4.91 -12.49
N LEU A 40 3.58 -4.64 -11.42
CA LEU A 40 3.41 -3.28 -10.90
C LEU A 40 4.38 -2.94 -9.77
N PHE A 41 5.25 -3.87 -9.36
CA PHE A 41 6.16 -3.65 -8.25
C PHE A 41 7.04 -2.41 -8.48
N ASN A 42 7.59 -2.27 -9.69
CA ASN A 42 8.48 -1.16 -9.98
C ASN A 42 7.79 0.19 -9.87
N GLN A 43 6.49 0.24 -10.14
CA GLN A 43 5.74 1.50 -10.04
C GLN A 43 5.59 1.95 -8.59
N ILE A 44 5.37 1.02 -7.66
CA ILE A 44 5.22 1.40 -6.26
C ILE A 44 6.56 1.55 -5.55
N SER A 45 7.60 0.87 -5.98
CA SER A 45 8.90 0.91 -5.32
C SER A 45 9.58 2.28 -5.44
N THR A 46 9.17 3.10 -6.39
CA THR A 46 9.70 4.44 -6.58
C THR A 46 8.87 5.53 -5.90
N VAL A 47 7.73 5.17 -5.32
CA VAL A 47 6.86 6.13 -4.62
C VAL A 47 7.27 6.18 -3.15
N GLU A 48 7.47 7.39 -2.62
CA GLU A 48 8.03 7.54 -1.28
C GLU A 48 7.12 7.06 -0.15
N HIS A 49 5.84 7.35 -0.24
CA HIS A 49 4.92 7.16 0.88
C HIS A 49 3.97 6.00 0.62
N VAL A 50 4.54 4.80 0.46
CA VAL A 50 3.75 3.59 0.28
C VAL A 50 3.96 2.67 1.47
N SER A 51 2.87 2.21 2.04
CA SER A 51 2.88 1.21 3.11
C SER A 51 1.98 0.06 2.72
N VAL A 52 2.22 -1.10 3.32
CA VAL A 52 1.41 -2.29 3.13
C VAL A 52 0.95 -2.80 4.49
N LEU A 53 -0.30 -3.23 4.58
CA LEU A 53 -0.84 -3.73 5.83
C LEU A 53 -0.31 -5.13 6.10
N LYS A 54 0.44 -5.26 7.19
CA LYS A 54 1.15 -6.49 7.53
C LYS A 54 0.22 -7.68 7.72
N THR A 55 -0.93 -7.48 8.38
CA THR A 55 -1.88 -8.57 8.60
C THR A 55 -2.42 -9.15 7.29
N GLU A 56 -2.53 -8.33 6.26
CA GLU A 56 -2.97 -8.81 4.95
C GLU A 56 -1.90 -9.69 4.29
N LEU A 57 -0.64 -9.34 4.45
CA LEU A 57 0.46 -10.19 3.97
C LEU A 57 0.47 -11.51 4.72
N ASP A 58 0.31 -11.46 6.05
CA ASP A 58 0.32 -12.66 6.88
C ASP A 58 -0.82 -13.61 6.52
N SER A 59 -2.02 -13.06 6.33
CA SER A 59 -3.20 -13.88 6.04
C SER A 59 -3.13 -14.56 4.68
N ARG A 60 -2.35 -14.00 3.76
CA ARG A 60 -2.17 -14.56 2.42
C ARG A 60 -0.89 -15.36 2.26
N GLY A 61 -0.12 -15.54 3.35
CA GLY A 61 1.13 -16.29 3.31
C GLY A 61 2.23 -15.61 2.52
N LEU A 62 2.18 -14.29 2.40
CA LEU A 62 3.12 -13.54 1.55
C LEU A 62 4.24 -12.86 2.34
N GLN A 63 4.26 -13.01 3.65
CA GLN A 63 5.16 -12.23 4.52
C GLN A 63 6.62 -12.35 4.12
N GLN A 64 7.06 -13.56 3.78
CA GLN A 64 8.46 -13.80 3.42
C GLN A 64 8.76 -13.51 1.96
N LEU A 65 7.74 -13.44 1.13
CA LEU A 65 7.90 -13.19 -0.30
C LEU A 65 7.85 -11.71 -0.65
N ALA A 66 7.24 -10.89 0.21
CA ALA A 66 7.13 -9.46 -0.03
C ALA A 66 8.49 -8.79 0.09
N SER A 67 8.69 -7.72 -0.68
CA SER A 67 9.94 -6.98 -0.66
C SER A 67 10.15 -6.32 0.70
N SER A 68 11.38 -6.43 1.24
CA SER A 68 11.75 -5.78 2.48
C SER A 68 11.93 -4.26 2.34
N THR A 69 11.93 -3.76 1.10
CA THR A 69 12.09 -2.31 0.87
C THR A 69 10.80 -1.53 1.11
N LEU A 70 9.64 -2.21 1.16
CA LEU A 70 8.37 -1.56 1.39
C LEU A 70 8.05 -1.54 2.87
N ASN A 71 7.49 -0.42 3.33
CA ASN A 71 7.14 -0.24 4.72
C ASN A 71 5.89 -1.06 5.07
N GLN A 72 6.02 -1.93 6.08
CA GLN A 72 4.90 -2.73 6.57
C GLN A 72 4.35 -2.08 7.84
N VAL A 73 3.04 -1.93 7.91
CA VAL A 73 2.39 -1.36 9.07
C VAL A 73 1.38 -2.35 9.64
N ASP A 74 1.28 -2.35 10.96
CA ASP A 74 0.25 -3.12 11.67
C ASP A 74 -1.03 -2.27 11.79
N PHE A 75 -2.01 -2.79 12.53
CA PHE A 75 -3.27 -2.06 12.70
C PHE A 75 -3.06 -0.70 13.37
N ASP A 76 -2.17 -0.63 14.37
CA ASP A 76 -1.87 0.64 15.02
C ASP A 76 -1.24 1.63 14.04
N GLY A 77 -0.36 1.16 13.15
CA GLY A 77 0.22 1.99 12.10
C GLY A 77 -0.83 2.49 11.11
N PHE A 78 -1.79 1.64 10.78
CA PHE A 78 -2.92 2.04 9.94
C PHE A 78 -3.71 3.19 10.60
N VAL A 79 -4.04 3.03 11.88
CA VAL A 79 -4.77 4.08 12.61
C VAL A 79 -3.97 5.38 12.63
N LYS A 80 -2.66 5.30 12.86
CA LYS A 80 -1.80 6.49 12.83
C LYS A 80 -1.83 7.18 11.49
N LEU A 81 -1.83 6.43 10.39
CA LEU A 81 -1.93 7.03 9.05
C LEU A 81 -3.25 7.79 8.86
N THR A 82 -4.35 7.25 9.37
CA THR A 82 -5.63 7.95 9.27
C THR A 82 -5.67 9.23 10.10
N VAL A 83 -4.96 9.24 11.23
CA VAL A 83 -4.87 10.43 12.07
C VAL A 83 -3.98 11.50 11.45
N LEU A 84 -2.87 11.09 10.83
CA LEU A 84 -1.93 12.03 10.21
C LEU A 84 -2.46 12.69 8.94
N ASN A 85 -3.43 12.07 8.30
CA ASN A 85 -4.01 12.59 7.06
C ASN A 85 -5.41 13.09 7.31
N ASP A 86 -5.68 14.35 6.96
CA ASP A 86 -6.99 14.95 7.16
C ASP A 86 -8.09 14.24 6.40
N LYS A 87 -7.73 13.69 5.24
CA LYS A 87 -8.70 13.04 4.36
C LYS A 87 -8.16 11.70 3.90
N SER A 88 -9.07 10.75 3.69
CA SER A 88 -8.74 9.48 3.09
C SER A 88 -9.77 9.10 2.04
N VAL A 89 -9.33 8.35 1.06
CA VAL A 89 -10.20 7.80 0.01
C VAL A 89 -9.84 6.32 -0.15
N THR A 90 -10.87 5.50 -0.35
CA THR A 90 -10.72 4.06 -0.58
C THR A 90 -11.00 3.75 -2.04
N TRP A 91 -10.05 3.04 -2.64
CA TRP A 91 -10.14 2.64 -4.05
C TRP A 91 -10.53 1.18 -4.20
#